data_de5fa20efe93ec51dbe34b911d7eff6f
#
_entry.id   de5fa20efe93ec51dbe34b911d7eff6f
#
_cell.length_a   1.000
_cell.length_b   1.000
_cell.length_c   1.000
_cell.angle_alpha   90.00
_cell.angle_beta   90.00
_cell.angle_gamma   90.00
#
_symmetry.space_group_name_H-M   'P 1'
#
loop_
_entity.id
_entity.type
_entity.pdbx_description
1 polymer ?
#
loop_
_entity_poly.entity_id
_entity_poly.type
_entity_poly.pdbx_seq_one_letter_code
_entity_poly.pdbx_strand_id
1 'polypeptide(L)'
;MSSLRLGPVSYLVLGITALRGPSTPYDLKRFVQLSIGHFWPFPHTQLYAEPERLAEAGLLEETREEGGRRRRHYTITDAGRERLGEWLEEPVTSPTEIRDLGVLKLFFSELTGIDEIVALAHEQAAAHRAKLAVYDGLMERFADRPELATRLLSVELGMRLAHAAAGFWDDVQSAASASESTASGDWLASITAMRSGSEAASAS
;
A
#
# COMPACT_ATOMS: atom_id res chain seq x y z
N MET A 1 -18.28 30.30 5.97
CA MET A 1 -17.12 29.85 5.14
C MET A 1 -16.96 28.36 5.42
N SER A 2 -17.23 27.52 4.43
CA SER A 2 -17.05 26.07 4.61
C SER A 2 -15.56 25.79 4.80
N SER A 3 -15.15 25.23 5.94
CA SER A 3 -13.75 24.86 6.15
C SER A 3 -13.38 23.80 5.12
N LEU A 4 -12.34 24.06 4.34
CA LEU A 4 -11.80 23.11 3.37
C LEU A 4 -11.40 21.83 4.09
N ARG A 5 -12.14 20.74 3.84
CA ARG A 5 -11.77 19.43 4.41
C ARG A 5 -10.69 18.79 3.54
N LEU A 6 -9.50 18.63 4.11
CA LEU A 6 -8.41 17.90 3.47
C LEU A 6 -8.50 16.41 3.81
N GLY A 7 -8.25 15.57 2.81
CA GLY A 7 -8.18 14.12 2.97
C GLY A 7 -6.80 13.58 2.60
N PRO A 8 -6.59 12.25 2.69
CA PRO A 8 -5.29 11.64 2.39
C PRO A 8 -4.73 12.01 1.01
N VAL A 9 -5.60 12.17 -0.02
CA VAL A 9 -5.16 12.59 -1.37
C VAL A 9 -4.66 14.03 -1.39
N SER A 10 -5.27 14.92 -0.58
CA SER A 10 -4.81 16.30 -0.45
C SER A 10 -3.37 16.35 0.07
N TYR A 11 -3.12 15.65 1.18
CA TYR A 11 -1.78 15.59 1.79
C TYR A 11 -0.76 14.86 0.91
N LEU A 12 -1.19 13.85 0.15
CA LEU A 12 -0.35 13.21 -0.86
C LEU A 12 0.12 14.21 -1.91
N VAL A 13 -0.81 15.01 -2.46
CA VAL A 13 -0.49 16.02 -3.49
C VAL A 13 0.42 17.10 -2.91
N LEU A 14 0.12 17.63 -1.72
CA LEU A 14 0.97 18.60 -1.02
C LEU A 14 2.37 18.01 -0.76
N GLY A 15 2.46 16.78 -0.26
CA GLY A 15 3.72 16.10 0.01
C GLY A 15 4.57 15.91 -1.25
N ILE A 16 3.97 15.47 -2.35
CA ILE A 16 4.71 15.28 -3.61
C ILE A 16 5.22 16.61 -4.15
N THR A 17 4.38 17.66 -4.16
CA THR A 17 4.80 18.98 -4.63
C THR A 17 5.86 19.62 -3.72
N ALA A 18 5.80 19.36 -2.42
CA ALA A 18 6.85 19.78 -1.48
C ALA A 18 8.20 19.10 -1.74
N LEU A 19 8.19 17.81 -2.09
CA LEU A 19 9.39 17.00 -2.30
C LEU A 19 10.02 17.20 -3.68
N ARG A 20 9.22 17.49 -4.70
CA ARG A 20 9.67 17.52 -6.11
C ARG A 20 9.67 18.91 -6.72
N GLY A 21 9.02 19.88 -6.08
CA GLY A 21 8.76 21.18 -6.69
C GLY A 21 7.59 21.13 -7.68
N PRO A 22 7.56 22.04 -8.68
CA PRO A 22 6.47 22.15 -9.63
C PRO A 22 6.17 20.83 -10.32
N SER A 23 4.90 20.39 -10.26
CA SER A 23 4.47 19.09 -10.77
C SER A 23 3.16 19.21 -11.53
N THR A 24 3.04 18.49 -12.65
CA THR A 24 1.77 18.33 -13.35
C THR A 24 0.94 17.18 -12.73
N PRO A 25 -0.37 17.08 -12.96
CA PRO A 25 -1.17 15.92 -12.54
C PRO A 25 -0.63 14.60 -13.08
N TYR A 26 -0.02 14.60 -14.25
CA TYR A 26 0.65 13.43 -14.81
C TYR A 26 1.89 13.03 -13.98
N ASP A 27 2.70 14.01 -13.57
CA ASP A 27 3.87 13.75 -12.73
C ASP A 27 3.47 13.21 -11.37
N LEU A 28 2.39 13.74 -10.76
CA LEU A 28 1.82 13.23 -9.52
C LEU A 28 1.40 11.77 -9.66
N LYS A 29 0.64 11.44 -10.71
CA LYS A 29 0.24 10.07 -11.01
C LYS A 29 1.45 9.15 -11.17
N ARG A 30 2.43 9.55 -11.96
CA ARG A 30 3.65 8.77 -12.20
C ARG A 30 4.44 8.55 -10.91
N PHE A 31 4.54 9.57 -10.06
CA PHE A 31 5.21 9.44 -8.78
C PHE A 31 4.49 8.42 -7.88
N VAL A 32 3.18 8.53 -7.75
CA VAL A 32 2.36 7.59 -6.97
C VAL A 32 2.55 6.16 -7.46
N GLN A 33 2.48 5.93 -8.77
CA GLN A 33 2.66 4.59 -9.36
C GLN A 33 4.02 3.97 -9.07
N LEU A 34 5.07 4.79 -8.96
CA LEU A 34 6.44 4.34 -8.71
C LEU A 34 6.84 4.33 -7.23
N SER A 35 5.93 4.65 -6.32
CA SER A 35 6.23 4.79 -4.90
C SER A 35 5.05 4.33 -4.01
N ILE A 36 4.38 5.27 -3.37
CA ILE A 36 3.33 5.01 -2.35
C ILE A 36 2.12 4.23 -2.88
N GLY A 37 1.88 4.20 -4.19
CA GLY A 37 0.78 3.47 -4.81
C GLY A 37 0.83 1.95 -4.58
N HIS A 38 1.99 1.39 -4.24
CA HIS A 38 2.15 -0.01 -3.85
C HIS A 38 1.54 -0.32 -2.48
N PHE A 39 1.37 0.69 -1.62
CA PHE A 39 0.83 0.58 -0.26
C PHE A 39 -0.56 1.17 -0.15
N TRP A 40 -0.80 2.25 -0.89
CA TRP A 40 -2.05 3.00 -0.83
C TRP A 40 -2.60 3.21 -2.23
N PRO A 41 -3.55 2.38 -2.68
CA PRO A 41 -4.17 2.55 -3.97
C PRO A 41 -5.07 3.80 -3.96
N PHE A 42 -4.72 4.78 -4.78
CA PHE A 42 -5.54 5.98 -4.98
C PHE A 42 -6.32 5.90 -6.29
N PRO A 43 -7.59 6.31 -6.33
CA PRO A 43 -8.30 6.53 -7.57
C PRO A 43 -7.58 7.58 -8.40
N HIS A 44 -7.10 7.21 -9.59
CA HIS A 44 -6.32 8.11 -10.46
C HIS A 44 -7.05 9.41 -10.79
N THR A 45 -8.38 9.37 -10.88
CA THR A 45 -9.23 10.55 -11.14
C THR A 45 -9.05 11.64 -10.08
N GLN A 46 -8.84 11.28 -8.82
CA GLN A 46 -8.63 12.25 -7.74
C GLN A 46 -7.31 13.00 -7.88
N LEU A 47 -6.26 12.38 -8.41
CA LEU A 47 -4.96 13.02 -8.63
C LEU A 47 -5.02 14.10 -9.74
N TYR A 48 -6.06 14.11 -10.56
CA TYR A 48 -6.25 15.14 -11.58
C TYR A 48 -7.07 16.32 -11.07
N ALA A 49 -8.06 16.07 -10.23
CA ALA A 49 -8.96 17.11 -9.71
C ALA A 49 -8.40 17.81 -8.46
N GLU A 50 -7.69 17.09 -7.60
CA GLU A 50 -7.23 17.58 -6.32
C GLU A 50 -6.25 18.75 -6.39
N PRO A 51 -5.26 18.80 -7.33
CA PRO A 51 -4.37 19.94 -7.44
C PRO A 51 -5.08 21.25 -7.72
N GLU A 52 -6.12 21.25 -8.59
CA GLU A 52 -6.92 22.44 -8.89
C GLU A 52 -7.68 22.92 -7.65
N ARG A 53 -8.32 22.00 -6.91
CA ARG A 53 -9.02 22.30 -5.66
C ARG A 53 -8.09 22.89 -4.59
N LEU A 54 -6.87 22.38 -4.50
CA LEU A 54 -5.85 22.90 -3.56
C LEU A 54 -5.32 24.26 -3.98
N ALA A 55 -5.21 24.53 -5.29
CA ALA A 55 -4.84 25.84 -5.81
C ALA A 55 -5.93 26.89 -5.55
N GLU A 56 -7.22 26.55 -5.77
CA GLU A 56 -8.34 27.42 -5.41
C GLU A 56 -8.37 27.75 -3.91
N ALA A 57 -7.88 26.83 -3.07
CA ALA A 57 -7.76 27.04 -1.63
C ALA A 57 -6.49 27.78 -1.19
N GLY A 58 -5.60 28.15 -2.13
CA GLY A 58 -4.35 28.86 -1.84
C GLY A 58 -3.24 27.97 -1.26
N LEU A 59 -3.41 26.63 -1.23
CA LEU A 59 -2.39 25.70 -0.74
C LEU A 59 -1.40 25.27 -1.81
N LEU A 60 -1.78 25.42 -3.09
CA LEU A 60 -0.92 25.32 -4.26
C LEU A 60 -1.02 26.60 -5.09
N GLU A 61 0.01 26.87 -5.86
CA GLU A 61 0.02 27.89 -6.91
C GLU A 61 -0.02 27.17 -8.26
N GLU A 62 -0.97 27.55 -9.15
CA GLU A 62 -1.03 27.06 -10.51
C GLU A 62 -0.27 28.00 -11.44
N THR A 63 0.66 27.45 -12.21
CA THR A 63 1.31 28.13 -13.33
C THR A 63 1.03 27.40 -14.63
N ARG A 64 0.94 28.14 -15.74
CA ARG A 64 0.70 27.58 -17.08
C ARG A 64 1.89 27.84 -17.98
N GLU A 65 2.29 26.82 -18.73
CA GLU A 65 3.34 26.99 -19.75
C GLU A 65 2.89 28.00 -20.81
N GLU A 66 3.78 28.94 -21.12
CA GLU A 66 3.61 29.86 -22.25
C GLU A 66 4.00 29.14 -23.54
N GLY A 67 3.07 28.40 -24.14
CA GLY A 67 3.28 27.72 -25.44
C GLY A 67 2.98 26.22 -25.40
N GLY A 68 2.81 25.60 -26.57
CA GLY A 68 2.59 24.19 -26.74
C GLY A 68 1.26 23.69 -26.12
N ARG A 69 1.32 22.61 -25.34
CA ARG A 69 0.13 21.96 -24.75
C ARG A 69 -0.43 22.65 -23.50
N ARG A 70 0.03 23.88 -23.14
CA ARG A 70 -0.43 24.65 -21.97
C ARG A 70 -0.55 23.80 -20.71
N ARG A 71 0.48 23.06 -20.34
CA ARG A 71 0.47 22.22 -19.15
C ARG A 71 0.34 23.09 -17.90
N ARG A 72 -0.48 22.61 -16.95
CA ARG A 72 -0.62 23.24 -15.65
C ARG A 72 0.39 22.61 -14.71
N HIS A 73 1.22 23.43 -14.06
CA HIS A 73 2.14 23.04 -13.00
C HIS A 73 1.62 23.59 -11.69
N TYR A 74 1.73 22.77 -10.67
CA TYR A 74 1.31 23.09 -9.32
C TYR A 74 2.51 23.07 -8.39
N THR A 75 2.68 24.16 -7.64
CA THR A 75 3.77 24.36 -6.67
C THR A 75 3.16 24.58 -5.31
N ILE A 76 3.71 23.97 -4.27
CA ILE A 76 3.23 24.16 -2.91
C ILE A 76 3.53 25.57 -2.42
N THR A 77 2.53 26.23 -1.82
CA THR A 77 2.68 27.55 -1.16
C THR A 77 3.17 27.38 0.27
N ASP A 78 3.54 28.52 0.92
CA ASP A 78 3.90 28.49 2.35
C ASP A 78 2.73 28.01 3.22
N ALA A 79 1.50 28.46 2.92
CA ALA A 79 0.29 27.96 3.59
C ALA A 79 0.08 26.45 3.38
N GLY A 80 0.39 25.94 2.17
CA GLY A 80 0.36 24.51 1.89
C GLY A 80 1.40 23.73 2.69
N ARG A 81 2.60 24.28 2.88
CA ARG A 81 3.68 23.68 3.69
C ARG A 81 3.32 23.66 5.17
N GLU A 82 2.77 24.75 5.68
CA GLU A 82 2.29 24.84 7.07
C GLU A 82 1.21 23.78 7.34
N ARG A 83 0.22 23.68 6.44
CA ARG A 83 -0.87 22.71 6.57
C ARG A 83 -0.41 21.26 6.45
N LEU A 84 0.59 20.99 5.62
CA LEU A 84 1.24 19.68 5.53
C LEU A 84 2.01 19.35 6.82
N GLY A 85 2.75 20.32 7.37
CA GLY A 85 3.49 20.18 8.62
C GLY A 85 2.58 19.81 9.79
N GLU A 86 1.50 20.57 10.00
CA GLU A 86 0.48 20.29 11.03
C GLU A 86 -0.02 18.84 10.92
N TRP A 87 -0.38 18.38 9.71
CA TRP A 87 -0.86 17.01 9.50
C TRP A 87 0.20 15.94 9.78
N LEU A 88 1.48 16.21 9.46
CA LEU A 88 2.57 15.27 9.74
C LEU A 88 2.87 15.13 11.24
N GLU A 89 2.54 16.15 12.04
CA GLU A 89 2.68 16.15 13.50
C GLU A 89 1.46 15.51 14.20
N GLU A 90 0.34 15.38 13.50
CA GLU A 90 -0.89 14.81 14.04
C GLU A 90 -0.71 13.31 14.34
N PRO A 91 -0.95 12.83 15.57
CA PRO A 91 -0.78 11.43 15.90
C PRO A 91 -1.82 10.55 15.19
N VAL A 92 -1.37 9.44 14.58
CA VAL A 92 -2.26 8.44 14.00
C VAL A 92 -2.59 7.39 15.06
N THR A 93 -3.83 7.38 15.51
CA THR A 93 -4.32 6.47 16.57
C THR A 93 -5.21 5.34 16.03
N SER A 94 -5.66 5.46 14.78
CA SER A 94 -6.52 4.44 14.16
C SER A 94 -5.72 3.18 13.84
N PRO A 95 -6.22 1.99 14.18
CA PRO A 95 -5.59 0.74 13.79
C PRO A 95 -5.62 0.56 12.26
N THR A 96 -4.67 -0.21 11.76
CA THR A 96 -4.65 -0.58 10.33
C THR A 96 -5.83 -1.49 10.02
N GLU A 97 -6.64 -1.13 9.05
CA GLU A 97 -7.68 -2.00 8.50
C GLU A 97 -7.10 -2.87 7.38
N ILE A 98 -7.33 -4.18 7.48
CA ILE A 98 -6.99 -5.13 6.41
C ILE A 98 -8.28 -5.57 5.74
N ARG A 99 -8.41 -5.30 4.44
CA ARG A 99 -9.53 -5.75 3.60
C ARG A 99 -8.95 -6.64 2.50
N ASP A 100 -8.91 -7.92 2.77
CA ASP A 100 -8.38 -8.95 1.89
C ASP A 100 -9.51 -9.87 1.42
N LEU A 101 -9.73 -9.94 0.10
CA LEU A 101 -10.77 -10.77 -0.50
C LEU A 101 -10.41 -12.26 -0.38
N GLY A 102 -9.13 -12.62 -0.40
CA GLY A 102 -8.66 -13.99 -0.18
C GLY A 102 -9.04 -14.47 1.22
N VAL A 103 -8.76 -13.65 2.24
CA VAL A 103 -9.14 -13.94 3.63
C VAL A 103 -10.66 -14.02 3.80
N LEU A 104 -11.43 -13.15 3.11
CA LEU A 104 -12.90 -13.23 3.13
C LEU A 104 -13.41 -14.52 2.50
N LYS A 105 -12.82 -14.99 1.40
CA LYS A 105 -13.16 -16.28 0.80
C LYS A 105 -12.77 -17.44 1.71
N LEU A 106 -11.60 -17.40 2.32
CA LEU A 106 -11.15 -18.41 3.28
C LEU A 106 -12.10 -18.51 4.46
N PHE A 107 -12.63 -17.40 4.97
CA PHE A 107 -13.61 -17.39 6.06
C PHE A 107 -14.90 -18.19 5.75
N PHE A 108 -15.30 -18.24 4.47
CA PHE A 108 -16.45 -19.00 4.01
C PHE A 108 -16.09 -20.33 3.33
N SER A 109 -14.86 -20.81 3.50
CA SER A 109 -14.36 -22.00 2.80
C SER A 109 -15.05 -23.31 3.20
N GLU A 110 -15.76 -23.35 4.34
CA GLU A 110 -16.61 -24.48 4.72
C GLU A 110 -17.73 -24.77 3.69
N LEU A 111 -18.06 -23.79 2.84
CA LEU A 111 -19.06 -23.91 1.78
C LEU A 111 -18.48 -24.39 0.44
N THR A 112 -17.18 -24.67 0.38
CA THR A 112 -16.47 -25.11 -0.82
C THR A 112 -15.72 -26.43 -0.56
N GLY A 113 -15.15 -27.02 -1.60
CA GLY A 113 -14.30 -28.20 -1.47
C GLY A 113 -12.87 -27.85 -1.08
N ILE A 114 -12.08 -28.87 -0.74
CA ILE A 114 -10.67 -28.74 -0.37
C ILE A 114 -9.85 -28.24 -1.57
N ASP A 115 -10.15 -28.72 -2.77
CA ASP A 115 -9.47 -28.30 -4.00
C ASP A 115 -9.54 -26.79 -4.22
N GLU A 116 -10.68 -26.16 -3.93
CA GLU A 116 -10.88 -24.73 -4.03
C GLU A 116 -10.05 -23.97 -2.99
N ILE A 117 -9.88 -24.53 -1.80
CA ILE A 117 -9.03 -23.94 -0.75
C ILE A 117 -7.56 -24.01 -1.16
N VAL A 118 -7.11 -25.16 -1.68
CA VAL A 118 -5.75 -25.35 -2.18
C VAL A 118 -5.45 -24.39 -3.32
N ALA A 119 -6.37 -24.28 -4.29
CA ALA A 119 -6.25 -23.36 -5.41
C ALA A 119 -6.18 -21.90 -4.95
N LEU A 120 -7.09 -21.47 -4.06
CA LEU A 120 -7.08 -20.13 -3.47
C LEU A 120 -5.75 -19.84 -2.78
N ALA A 121 -5.29 -20.74 -1.93
CA ALA A 121 -4.05 -20.56 -1.18
C ALA A 121 -2.83 -20.45 -2.10
N HIS A 122 -2.75 -21.31 -3.12
CA HIS A 122 -1.70 -21.25 -4.13
C HIS A 122 -1.67 -19.89 -4.87
N GLU A 123 -2.82 -19.42 -5.33
CA GLU A 123 -2.95 -18.13 -6.03
C GLU A 123 -2.55 -16.95 -5.14
N GLN A 124 -2.99 -16.95 -3.88
CA GLN A 124 -2.67 -15.89 -2.93
C GLN A 124 -1.18 -15.88 -2.57
N ALA A 125 -0.57 -17.04 -2.29
CA ALA A 125 0.87 -17.14 -2.05
C ALA A 125 1.67 -16.63 -3.24
N ALA A 126 1.29 -17.01 -4.47
CA ALA A 126 1.95 -16.54 -5.70
C ALA A 126 1.81 -15.02 -5.87
N ALA A 127 0.64 -14.43 -5.59
CA ALA A 127 0.42 -12.99 -5.68
C ALA A 127 1.29 -12.22 -4.67
N HIS A 128 1.42 -12.71 -3.43
CA HIS A 128 2.30 -12.09 -2.42
C HIS A 128 3.77 -12.20 -2.79
N ARG A 129 4.24 -13.33 -3.35
CA ARG A 129 5.61 -13.48 -3.86
C ARG A 129 5.89 -12.54 -5.05
N ALA A 130 4.95 -12.39 -5.96
CA ALA A 130 5.09 -11.42 -7.05
C ALA A 130 5.22 -9.98 -6.53
N LYS A 131 4.49 -9.64 -5.45
CA LYS A 131 4.61 -8.35 -4.78
C LYS A 131 5.97 -8.16 -4.11
N LEU A 132 6.53 -9.21 -3.49
CA LEU A 132 7.88 -9.20 -2.94
C LEU A 132 8.92 -8.87 -3.99
N ALA A 133 8.87 -9.51 -5.15
CA ALA A 133 9.80 -9.23 -6.25
C ALA A 133 9.77 -7.76 -6.69
N VAL A 134 8.59 -7.12 -6.66
CA VAL A 134 8.48 -5.67 -6.92
C VAL A 134 9.19 -4.85 -5.84
N TYR A 135 9.03 -5.21 -4.58
CA TYR A 135 9.66 -4.51 -3.47
C TYR A 135 11.19 -4.68 -3.46
N ASP A 136 11.69 -5.89 -3.73
CA ASP A 136 13.12 -6.17 -3.89
C ASP A 136 13.73 -5.29 -4.98
N GLY A 137 13.09 -5.19 -6.14
CA GLY A 137 13.52 -4.31 -7.22
C GLY A 137 13.50 -2.81 -6.85
N LEU A 138 12.60 -2.38 -5.94
CA LEU A 138 12.61 -1.01 -5.42
C LEU A 138 13.78 -0.80 -4.45
N MET A 139 14.03 -1.75 -3.54
CA MET A 139 15.15 -1.68 -2.59
C MET A 139 16.49 -1.64 -3.33
N GLU A 140 16.70 -2.52 -4.31
CA GLU A 140 17.90 -2.55 -5.14
C GLU A 140 18.09 -1.23 -5.92
N ARG A 141 17.02 -0.76 -6.58
CA ARG A 141 17.06 0.47 -7.39
C ARG A 141 17.47 1.71 -6.60
N PHE A 142 17.16 1.76 -5.33
CA PHE A 142 17.35 2.93 -4.49
C PHE A 142 18.38 2.71 -3.36
N ALA A 143 19.14 1.60 -3.39
CA ALA A 143 20.14 1.24 -2.39
C ALA A 143 21.17 2.37 -2.13
N ASP A 144 21.61 3.05 -3.18
CA ASP A 144 22.62 4.11 -3.12
C ASP A 144 22.02 5.52 -2.94
N ARG A 145 20.78 5.62 -2.46
CA ARG A 145 20.04 6.89 -2.31
C ARG A 145 19.67 7.15 -0.85
N PRO A 146 20.62 7.58 0.00
CA PRO A 146 20.41 7.79 1.43
C PRO A 146 19.29 8.80 1.74
N GLU A 147 19.04 9.77 0.86
CA GLU A 147 17.95 10.73 1.01
C GLU A 147 16.56 10.10 0.89
N LEU A 148 16.48 8.85 0.43
CA LEU A 148 15.24 8.08 0.34
C LEU A 148 15.04 7.10 1.51
N ALA A 149 16.00 7.00 2.43
CA ALA A 149 16.00 5.98 3.49
C ALA A 149 14.67 5.91 4.26
N THR A 150 14.14 7.06 4.72
CA THR A 150 12.84 7.10 5.43
C THR A 150 11.67 6.58 4.59
N ARG A 151 11.68 6.83 3.27
CA ARG A 151 10.66 6.32 2.35
C ARG A 151 10.81 4.83 2.12
N LEU A 152 12.03 4.30 2.13
CA LEU A 152 12.30 2.87 2.01
C LEU A 152 11.82 2.06 3.23
N LEU A 153 11.66 2.69 4.41
CA LEU A 153 11.02 2.04 5.56
C LEU A 153 9.57 1.59 5.25
N SER A 154 8.85 2.33 4.40
CA SER A 154 7.52 1.90 3.96
C SER A 154 7.59 0.67 3.05
N VAL A 155 8.62 0.55 2.22
CA VAL A 155 8.87 -0.65 1.39
C VAL A 155 9.20 -1.83 2.28
N GLU A 156 10.07 -1.65 3.27
CA GLU A 156 10.42 -2.67 4.26
C GLU A 156 9.20 -3.22 5.00
N LEU A 157 8.30 -2.33 5.46
CA LEU A 157 7.02 -2.77 6.05
C LEU A 157 6.21 -3.61 5.06
N GLY A 158 6.11 -3.18 3.81
CA GLY A 158 5.40 -3.92 2.76
C GLY A 158 5.99 -5.29 2.49
N MET A 159 7.32 -5.43 2.52
CA MET A 159 8.04 -6.71 2.38
C MET A 159 7.69 -7.65 3.53
N ARG A 160 7.76 -7.18 4.78
CA ARG A 160 7.40 -7.98 5.96
C ARG A 160 5.97 -8.49 5.90
N LEU A 161 5.02 -7.61 5.55
CA LEU A 161 3.61 -8.00 5.41
C LEU A 161 3.41 -9.01 4.28
N ALA A 162 4.09 -8.84 3.14
CA ALA A 162 3.97 -9.76 2.02
C ALA A 162 4.64 -11.13 2.32
N HIS A 163 5.76 -11.16 3.04
CA HIS A 163 6.38 -12.40 3.53
C HIS A 163 5.44 -13.15 4.48
N ALA A 164 4.90 -12.46 5.48
CA ALA A 164 3.99 -13.06 6.44
C ALA A 164 2.73 -13.62 5.75
N ALA A 165 2.18 -12.88 4.79
CA ALA A 165 1.01 -13.32 4.04
C ALA A 165 1.32 -14.51 3.12
N ALA A 166 2.46 -14.52 2.42
CA ALA A 166 2.87 -15.66 1.60
C ALA A 166 3.04 -16.93 2.43
N GLY A 167 3.73 -16.82 3.58
CA GLY A 167 3.90 -17.94 4.51
C GLY A 167 2.56 -18.45 5.04
N PHE A 168 1.66 -17.55 5.44
CA PHE A 168 0.31 -17.94 5.89
C PHE A 168 -0.44 -18.76 4.81
N TRP A 169 -0.41 -18.32 3.55
CA TRP A 169 -1.09 -19.02 2.48
C TRP A 169 -0.42 -20.36 2.12
N ASP A 170 0.91 -20.50 2.27
CA ASP A 170 1.61 -21.78 2.15
C ASP A 170 1.17 -22.76 3.24
N ASP A 171 1.03 -22.28 4.47
CA ASP A 171 0.54 -23.06 5.58
C ASP A 171 -0.91 -23.54 5.37
N VAL A 172 -1.79 -22.64 4.87
CA VAL A 172 -3.17 -23.01 4.50
C VAL A 172 -3.18 -24.06 3.42
N GLN A 173 -2.37 -23.92 2.37
CA GLN A 173 -2.27 -24.91 1.30
C GLN A 173 -1.82 -26.28 1.83
N SER A 174 -0.80 -26.28 2.69
CA SER A 174 -0.25 -27.50 3.29
C SER A 174 -1.28 -28.20 4.19
N ALA A 175 -1.99 -27.44 5.02
CA ALA A 175 -3.04 -27.95 5.88
C ALA A 175 -4.24 -28.52 5.09
N ALA A 176 -4.66 -27.83 4.02
CA ALA A 176 -5.74 -28.31 3.15
C ALA A 176 -5.36 -29.63 2.48
N SER A 177 -4.16 -29.72 1.90
CA SER A 177 -3.65 -30.92 1.23
C SER A 177 -3.51 -32.11 2.19
N ALA A 178 -3.09 -31.85 3.44
CA ALA A 178 -3.02 -32.91 4.46
C ALA A 178 -4.41 -33.42 4.88
N SER A 179 -5.43 -32.56 4.85
CA SER A 179 -6.81 -32.89 5.22
C SER A 179 -7.48 -33.82 4.20
N GLU A 180 -7.09 -33.81 2.92
CA GLU A 180 -7.54 -34.78 1.92
C GLU A 180 -7.12 -36.21 2.25
N SER A 181 -5.99 -36.38 2.95
CA SER A 181 -5.42 -37.68 3.32
C SER A 181 -6.08 -38.30 4.56
N THR A 182 -6.85 -37.54 5.33
CA THR A 182 -7.52 -37.98 6.56
C THR A 182 -9.00 -37.68 6.52
N ALA A 183 -9.85 -38.70 6.76
CA ALA A 183 -11.32 -38.62 6.72
C ALA A 183 -11.98 -37.66 7.75
N SER A 184 -11.17 -37.00 8.56
CA SER A 184 -11.50 -35.91 9.49
C SER A 184 -10.33 -34.95 9.51
N GLY A 185 -10.33 -34.00 8.58
CA GLY A 185 -9.30 -32.94 8.58
C GLY A 185 -9.27 -32.22 9.91
N ASP A 186 -8.22 -32.43 10.70
CA ASP A 186 -8.03 -31.75 11.98
C ASP A 186 -7.45 -30.35 11.73
N TRP A 187 -8.30 -29.44 11.25
CA TRP A 187 -7.97 -28.04 11.06
C TRP A 187 -7.47 -27.37 12.36
N LEU A 188 -7.93 -27.84 13.53
CA LEU A 188 -7.48 -27.32 14.82
C LEU A 188 -6.00 -27.69 15.09
N ALA A 189 -5.60 -28.92 14.75
CA ALA A 189 -4.18 -29.32 14.85
C ALA A 189 -3.32 -28.50 13.87
N SER A 190 -3.78 -28.28 12.65
CA SER A 190 -3.08 -27.45 11.66
C SER A 190 -2.91 -26.01 12.14
N ILE A 191 -3.96 -25.39 12.69
CA ILE A 191 -3.90 -24.02 13.25
C ILE A 191 -2.91 -23.99 14.42
N THR A 192 -2.88 -25.00 15.28
CA THR A 192 -1.95 -25.08 16.41
C THR A 192 -0.50 -25.17 15.92
N ALA A 193 -0.25 -25.99 14.90
CA ALA A 193 1.09 -26.10 14.29
C ALA A 193 1.56 -24.79 13.66
N MET A 194 0.70 -24.08 12.92
CA MET A 194 0.99 -22.75 12.36
C MET A 194 1.40 -21.75 13.44
N ARG A 195 0.71 -21.72 14.58
CA ARG A 195 1.04 -20.83 15.71
C ARG A 195 2.40 -21.13 16.31
N SER A 196 2.70 -22.40 16.55
CA SER A 196 3.98 -22.83 17.13
C SER A 196 5.17 -22.54 16.21
N GLY A 197 5.01 -22.68 14.91
CA GLY A 197 6.01 -22.32 13.91
C GLY A 197 6.30 -20.82 13.87
N SER A 198 5.27 -19.99 14.00
CA SER A 198 5.40 -18.53 14.04
C SER A 198 6.10 -18.03 15.29
N GLU A 199 5.89 -18.66 16.45
CA GLU A 199 6.56 -18.31 17.71
C GLU A 199 8.06 -18.65 17.66
N ALA A 200 8.43 -19.78 17.07
CA ALA A 200 9.83 -20.17 16.90
C ALA A 200 10.61 -19.22 15.96
N ALA A 201 9.96 -18.76 14.88
CA ALA A 201 10.55 -17.80 13.94
C ALA A 201 10.72 -16.39 14.52
N SER A 202 9.91 -16.02 15.53
CA SER A 202 10.01 -14.72 16.22
C SER A 202 11.07 -14.70 17.34
N ALA A 203 11.56 -15.86 17.75
CA ALA A 203 12.55 -16.00 18.83
C ALA A 203 14.02 -16.16 18.32
N SER A 204 14.21 -16.18 17.00
CA SER A 204 15.51 -16.28 16.32
C SER A 204 15.89 -14.95 15.67
#